data_6b2bb3a543f6da4af4a659cddb69be0f
#
_entry.id   6b2bb3a543f6da4af4a659cddb69be0f
#
_cell.length_a   1.000
_cell.length_b   1.000
_cell.length_c   1.000
_cell.angle_alpha   90.00
_cell.angle_beta   90.00
_cell.angle_gamma   90.00
#
_symmetry.space_group_name_H-M   'P 1'
#
loop_
_entity.id
_entity.type
_entity.pdbx_description
1 polymer ?
#
loop_
_entity_poly.entity_id
_entity_poly.type
_entity_poly.pdbx_seq_one_letter_code
_entity_poly.pdbx_strand_id
1 'polypeptide(L)'
;MTLRFVLRVGLRIVVSLLLSMAEGRGHAAPVGDPVGTWLTEDGRARVRIERCGAMADRVCGYIVWMKEVADAKGQPFRDRLNPDPARRGRLLLGHQMLLGLKLNADGRHSGEVYNAEDGKTYAVSIWRDGPKILAVKGCLLGLFCATQGWALVTDQVPGQLIGATGAGGGPLPDPEWTAPRPPSASGIAKPAVRTRAN
;
A
#
# COMPACT_ATOMS: atom_id res chain seq x y z
N MET A 1 45.99 -4.56 -56.27
CA MET A 1 46.20 -4.25 -54.84
C MET A 1 45.04 -3.52 -54.21
N THR A 2 43.97 -3.21 -54.92
CA THR A 2 42.85 -2.33 -54.52
C THR A 2 41.58 -3.10 -54.01
N LEU A 3 41.34 -4.29 -54.53
CA LEU A 3 40.08 -5.01 -54.22
C LEU A 3 40.02 -5.61 -52.77
N ARG A 4 41.16 -6.02 -52.22
CA ARG A 4 41.21 -6.57 -50.83
C ARG A 4 41.13 -5.51 -49.73
N PHE A 5 41.42 -4.24 -50.05
CA PHE A 5 41.35 -3.14 -49.11
C PHE A 5 39.88 -2.68 -48.94
N VAL A 6 39.15 -2.56 -50.07
CA VAL A 6 37.73 -2.16 -50.06
C VAL A 6 36.87 -3.20 -49.30
N LEU A 7 37.14 -4.52 -49.46
CA LEU A 7 36.40 -5.54 -48.80
C LEU A 7 36.58 -5.56 -47.26
N ARG A 8 37.79 -5.22 -46.78
CA ARG A 8 38.08 -5.14 -45.33
C ARG A 8 37.51 -3.91 -44.66
N VAL A 9 37.43 -2.79 -45.37
CA VAL A 9 36.81 -1.55 -44.83
C VAL A 9 35.30 -1.68 -44.81
N GLY A 10 34.68 -2.24 -45.84
CA GLY A 10 33.23 -2.47 -45.88
C GLY A 10 32.75 -3.45 -44.78
N LEU A 11 33.50 -4.52 -44.49
CA LEU A 11 33.15 -5.48 -43.46
C LEU A 11 33.22 -4.89 -42.03
N ARG A 12 34.18 -3.97 -41.79
CA ARG A 12 34.30 -3.29 -40.48
C ARG A 12 33.21 -2.29 -40.23
N ILE A 13 32.73 -1.58 -41.25
CA ILE A 13 31.60 -0.63 -41.13
C ILE A 13 30.29 -1.36 -40.88
N VAL A 14 30.01 -2.49 -41.55
CA VAL A 14 28.82 -3.30 -41.35
C VAL A 14 28.79 -3.90 -39.98
N VAL A 15 29.91 -4.43 -39.45
CA VAL A 15 30.00 -4.99 -38.09
C VAL A 15 29.81 -3.88 -37.03
N SER A 16 30.33 -2.66 -37.25
CA SER A 16 30.13 -1.55 -36.33
C SER A 16 28.68 -1.05 -36.31
N LEU A 17 27.97 -1.07 -37.45
CA LEU A 17 26.55 -0.70 -37.50
C LEU A 17 25.62 -1.73 -36.83
N LEU A 18 25.99 -3.02 -36.88
CA LEU A 18 25.21 -4.08 -36.25
C LEU A 18 25.37 -4.14 -34.72
N LEU A 19 26.47 -3.60 -34.16
CA LEU A 19 26.65 -3.49 -32.70
C LEU A 19 25.91 -2.31 -32.05
N SER A 20 25.42 -1.37 -32.83
CA SER A 20 24.72 -0.17 -32.30
C SER A 20 23.23 -0.37 -32.07
N MET A 21 22.67 -1.55 -32.38
CA MET A 21 21.25 -1.88 -32.13
C MET A 21 21.04 -2.67 -30.84
N ALA A 22 22.03 -2.74 -29.98
CA ALA A 22 21.88 -3.33 -28.67
C ALA A 22 21.49 -2.25 -27.66
N GLU A 23 20.25 -2.39 -27.17
CA GLU A 23 19.84 -2.07 -25.82
C GLU A 23 19.36 -0.67 -25.49
N GLY A 24 18.23 -0.32 -26.05
CA GLY A 24 17.22 0.41 -25.28
C GLY A 24 16.35 -0.55 -24.48
N ARG A 25 16.92 -1.40 -23.60
CA ARG A 25 16.17 -1.96 -22.49
C ARG A 25 15.93 -0.83 -21.52
N GLY A 26 14.83 -0.11 -21.70
CA GLY A 26 14.30 0.74 -20.66
C GLY A 26 14.14 -0.11 -19.42
N HIS A 27 15.06 -0.02 -18.49
CA HIS A 27 14.84 -0.51 -17.13
C HIS A 27 13.67 0.32 -16.62
N ALA A 28 12.50 -0.30 -16.56
CA ALA A 28 11.42 0.25 -15.77
C ALA A 28 12.02 0.57 -14.40
N ALA A 29 11.93 1.83 -13.97
CA ALA A 29 12.41 2.23 -12.66
C ALA A 29 11.83 1.24 -11.65
N PRO A 30 12.62 0.76 -10.66
CA PRO A 30 12.11 -0.18 -9.68
C PRO A 30 10.85 0.41 -9.08
N VAL A 31 9.78 -0.36 -9.15
CA VAL A 31 8.48 0.01 -8.59
C VAL A 31 8.71 0.35 -7.13
N GLY A 32 8.56 1.62 -6.77
CA GLY A 32 8.78 2.06 -5.41
C GLY A 32 7.73 1.41 -4.50
N ASP A 33 8.16 0.84 -3.38
CA ASP A 33 7.27 0.26 -2.37
C ASP A 33 6.34 1.37 -1.81
N PRO A 34 5.00 1.23 -1.88
CA PRO A 34 4.06 2.21 -1.35
C PRO A 34 3.97 2.20 0.18
N VAL A 35 4.59 1.24 0.87
CA VAL A 35 4.58 1.15 2.34
C VAL A 35 5.10 2.44 2.95
N GLY A 36 4.39 2.96 3.95
CA GLY A 36 4.69 4.22 4.62
C GLY A 36 3.44 4.95 5.08
N THR A 37 3.61 6.14 5.66
CA THR A 37 2.51 7.02 6.06
C THR A 37 2.42 8.21 5.11
N TRP A 38 1.23 8.48 4.62
CA TRP A 38 0.98 9.43 3.54
C TRP A 38 -0.09 10.43 3.98
N LEU A 39 0.18 11.72 3.81
CA LEU A 39 -0.80 12.79 3.98
C LEU A 39 -1.60 12.92 2.69
N THR A 40 -2.92 12.86 2.78
CA THR A 40 -3.82 13.07 1.63
C THR A 40 -3.62 14.45 1.02
N GLU A 41 -3.89 14.61 -0.28
CA GLU A 41 -3.67 15.85 -1.02
C GLU A 41 -4.38 17.07 -0.40
N ASP A 42 -5.56 16.86 0.16
CA ASP A 42 -6.34 17.88 0.88
C ASP A 42 -5.86 18.14 2.32
N GLY A 43 -4.85 17.40 2.78
CA GLY A 43 -4.28 17.52 4.12
C GLY A 43 -5.21 17.09 5.27
N ARG A 44 -6.32 16.39 4.97
CA ARG A 44 -7.33 16.05 5.98
C ARG A 44 -7.09 14.75 6.71
N ALA A 45 -6.29 13.84 6.14
CA ALA A 45 -5.99 12.54 6.75
C ALA A 45 -4.55 12.08 6.50
N ARG A 46 -4.04 11.26 7.41
CA ARG A 46 -2.84 10.45 7.16
C ARG A 46 -3.25 9.01 7.04
N VAL A 47 -2.81 8.38 5.96
CA VAL A 47 -3.07 6.98 5.64
C VAL A 47 -1.77 6.20 5.76
N ARG A 48 -1.74 5.18 6.61
CA ARG A 48 -0.62 4.25 6.74
C ARG A 48 -0.86 3.06 5.83
N ILE A 49 0.06 2.83 4.92
CA ILE A 49 0.04 1.69 4.01
C ILE A 49 1.00 0.64 4.53
N GLU A 50 0.53 -0.59 4.66
CA GLU A 50 1.25 -1.74 5.20
C GLU A 50 1.04 -2.98 4.32
N ARG A 51 1.95 -3.95 4.45
CA ARG A 51 1.74 -5.28 3.88
C ARG A 51 0.61 -5.99 4.61
N CYS A 52 -0.26 -6.67 3.87
CA CYS A 52 -1.41 -7.40 4.39
C CYS A 52 -1.70 -8.67 3.58
N GLY A 53 -2.73 -9.41 4.00
CA GLY A 53 -3.05 -10.71 3.43
C GLY A 53 -2.20 -11.82 4.02
N ALA A 54 -2.63 -13.07 3.84
CA ALA A 54 -2.00 -14.25 4.45
C ALA A 54 -0.52 -14.43 4.10
N MET A 55 -0.11 -14.00 2.90
CA MET A 55 1.27 -14.09 2.41
C MET A 55 1.99 -12.74 2.36
N ALA A 56 1.39 -11.69 2.92
CA ALA A 56 1.90 -10.31 2.83
C ALA A 56 2.19 -9.83 1.38
N ASP A 57 1.46 -10.38 0.43
CA ASP A 57 1.58 -10.11 -1.02
C ASP A 57 0.73 -8.94 -1.50
N ARG A 58 -0.03 -8.34 -0.58
CA ARG A 58 -0.91 -7.21 -0.83
C ARG A 58 -0.53 -6.02 0.03
N VAL A 59 -1.11 -4.86 -0.26
CA VAL A 59 -1.02 -3.67 0.58
C VAL A 59 -2.40 -3.21 1.00
N CYS A 60 -2.53 -2.84 2.27
CA CYS A 60 -3.72 -2.28 2.88
C CYS A 60 -3.41 -0.87 3.39
N GLY A 61 -4.41 0.01 3.38
CA GLY A 61 -4.25 1.38 3.88
C GLY A 61 -5.25 1.68 4.98
N TYR A 62 -4.75 2.30 6.05
CA TYR A 62 -5.51 2.62 7.26
C TYR A 62 -5.46 4.11 7.55
N ILE A 63 -6.59 4.71 7.93
CA ILE A 63 -6.62 6.09 8.39
C ILE A 63 -6.01 6.13 9.79
N VAL A 64 -4.77 6.63 9.92
CA VAL A 64 -4.07 6.68 11.20
C VAL A 64 -4.12 8.05 11.87
N TRP A 65 -4.57 9.07 11.14
CA TRP A 65 -4.80 10.40 11.67
C TRP A 65 -5.81 11.14 10.80
N MET A 66 -6.61 11.98 11.44
CA MET A 66 -7.57 12.88 10.79
C MET A 66 -7.43 14.28 11.40
N LYS A 67 -7.51 15.30 10.55
CA LYS A 67 -7.50 16.70 10.98
C LYS A 67 -8.67 16.99 11.94
N GLU A 68 -9.81 16.41 11.65
CA GLU A 68 -11.02 16.44 12.47
C GLU A 68 -11.46 15.00 12.73
N VAL A 69 -11.57 14.60 13.98
CA VAL A 69 -11.98 13.24 14.39
C VAL A 69 -13.43 13.15 14.82
N ALA A 70 -14.07 14.31 15.00
CA ALA A 70 -15.45 14.45 15.47
C ALA A 70 -16.15 15.62 14.79
N ASP A 71 -17.48 15.62 14.84
CA ASP A 71 -18.32 16.71 14.37
C ASP A 71 -18.32 17.90 15.36
N ALA A 72 -19.02 18.98 15.00
CA ALA A 72 -19.15 20.19 15.83
C ALA A 72 -19.82 19.96 17.20
N LYS A 73 -20.47 18.80 17.40
CA LYS A 73 -21.07 18.38 18.67
C LYS A 73 -20.14 17.47 19.48
N GLY A 74 -18.90 17.25 19.03
CA GLY A 74 -17.94 16.35 19.66
C GLY A 74 -18.24 14.86 19.44
N GLN A 75 -19.15 14.51 18.51
CA GLN A 75 -19.45 13.12 18.19
C GLN A 75 -18.40 12.58 17.23
N PRO A 76 -17.67 11.49 17.56
CA PRO A 76 -16.64 10.95 16.69
C PRO A 76 -17.24 10.47 15.37
N PHE A 77 -16.49 10.70 14.28
CA PHE A 77 -16.90 10.22 12.96
C PHE A 77 -16.90 8.69 12.91
N ARG A 78 -18.01 8.14 12.41
CA ARG A 78 -18.25 6.71 12.28
C ARG A 78 -18.69 6.37 10.86
N ASP A 79 -18.50 5.12 10.50
CA ASP A 79 -18.83 4.55 9.20
C ASP A 79 -20.34 4.28 9.04
N ARG A 80 -21.14 5.30 9.22
CA ARG A 80 -22.63 5.21 9.33
C ARG A 80 -23.31 4.71 8.06
N LEU A 81 -22.67 4.90 6.89
CA LEU A 81 -23.21 4.51 5.59
C LEU A 81 -22.71 3.14 5.12
N ASN A 82 -21.99 2.40 5.98
CA ASN A 82 -21.54 1.05 5.63
C ASN A 82 -22.74 0.17 5.24
N PRO A 83 -22.67 -0.57 4.11
CA PRO A 83 -23.71 -1.50 3.70
C PRO A 83 -23.93 -2.61 4.74
N ASP A 84 -22.87 -3.03 5.44
CA ASP A 84 -22.97 -3.95 6.58
C ASP A 84 -23.37 -3.18 7.86
N PRO A 85 -24.58 -3.40 8.43
CA PRO A 85 -25.02 -2.73 9.64
C PRO A 85 -24.09 -2.98 10.85
N ALA A 86 -23.42 -4.13 10.92
CA ALA A 86 -22.49 -4.46 12.01
C ALA A 86 -21.26 -3.56 12.01
N ARG A 87 -20.90 -2.97 10.87
CA ARG A 87 -19.75 -2.09 10.71
C ARG A 87 -20.08 -0.60 10.89
N ARG A 88 -21.34 -0.20 10.94
CA ARG A 88 -21.75 1.23 11.03
C ARG A 88 -21.31 1.94 12.31
N GLY A 89 -21.02 1.19 13.34
CA GLY A 89 -20.53 1.72 14.63
C GLY A 89 -19.02 1.96 14.68
N ARG A 90 -18.22 1.47 13.73
CA ARG A 90 -16.77 1.62 13.75
C ARG A 90 -16.35 3.08 13.54
N LEU A 91 -15.25 3.47 14.17
CA LEU A 91 -14.67 4.79 14.00
C LEU A 91 -14.00 4.93 12.63
N LEU A 92 -14.02 6.13 12.05
CA LEU A 92 -13.24 6.40 10.83
C LEU A 92 -11.74 6.45 11.13
N LEU A 93 -11.35 6.99 12.30
CA LEU A 93 -9.96 6.89 12.75
C LEU A 93 -9.62 5.43 13.08
N GLY A 94 -8.60 4.91 12.44
CA GLY A 94 -8.20 3.50 12.53
C GLY A 94 -8.86 2.59 11.50
N HIS A 95 -9.76 3.11 10.67
CA HIS A 95 -10.48 2.35 9.66
C HIS A 95 -9.59 1.95 8.48
N GLN A 96 -9.76 0.73 8.00
CA GLN A 96 -9.15 0.26 6.76
C GLN A 96 -9.90 0.83 5.55
N MET A 97 -9.23 1.61 4.72
CA MET A 97 -9.82 2.19 3.52
C MET A 97 -9.29 1.60 2.20
N LEU A 98 -8.00 1.23 2.13
CA LEU A 98 -7.46 0.52 0.96
C LEU A 98 -7.53 -0.98 1.22
N LEU A 99 -8.24 -1.70 0.34
CA LEU A 99 -8.66 -3.08 0.57
C LEU A 99 -7.79 -4.06 -0.22
N GLY A 100 -6.65 -4.45 0.34
CA GLY A 100 -5.81 -5.52 -0.16
C GLY A 100 -5.35 -5.37 -1.62
N LEU A 101 -4.78 -4.22 -1.96
CA LEU A 101 -4.32 -3.93 -3.32
C LEU A 101 -3.17 -4.87 -3.72
N LYS A 102 -3.21 -5.39 -4.94
CA LYS A 102 -2.23 -6.32 -5.49
C LYS A 102 -1.32 -5.62 -6.49
N LEU A 103 -0.04 -5.95 -6.46
CA LEU A 103 0.94 -5.47 -7.44
C LEU A 103 0.63 -6.06 -8.82
N ASN A 104 0.50 -5.20 -9.82
CA ASN A 104 0.28 -5.56 -11.22
C ASN A 104 1.60 -5.58 -12.01
N ALA A 105 1.53 -6.11 -13.23
CA ALA A 105 2.68 -6.17 -14.14
C ALA A 105 3.19 -4.77 -14.57
N ASP A 106 2.33 -3.75 -14.52
CA ASP A 106 2.68 -2.35 -14.80
C ASP A 106 3.35 -1.63 -13.61
N GLY A 107 3.57 -2.34 -12.51
CA GLY A 107 4.23 -1.81 -11.34
C GLY A 107 3.35 -1.00 -10.40
N ARG A 108 2.04 -1.05 -10.56
CA ARG A 108 1.07 -0.37 -9.68
C ARG A 108 0.39 -1.39 -8.77
N HIS A 109 0.01 -0.95 -7.58
CA HIS A 109 -0.87 -1.75 -6.72
C HIS A 109 -2.30 -1.33 -7.01
N SER A 110 -3.14 -2.30 -7.41
CA SER A 110 -4.54 -2.04 -7.78
C SER A 110 -5.50 -2.94 -7.00
N GLY A 111 -6.68 -2.41 -6.75
CA GLY A 111 -7.74 -3.06 -5.99
C GLY A 111 -8.89 -2.09 -5.73
N GLU A 112 -9.37 -2.07 -4.50
CA GLU A 112 -10.51 -1.25 -4.10
C GLU A 112 -10.16 -0.29 -2.96
N VAL A 113 -10.77 0.89 -3.00
CA VAL A 113 -10.84 1.84 -1.89
C VAL A 113 -12.27 1.94 -1.41
N TYR A 114 -12.49 1.80 -0.11
CA TYR A 114 -13.77 2.04 0.52
C TYR A 114 -13.90 3.50 0.93
N ASN A 115 -15.00 4.14 0.54
CA ASN A 115 -15.34 5.50 0.92
C ASN A 115 -16.47 5.49 1.97
N ALA A 116 -16.15 5.85 3.20
CA ALA A 116 -17.13 5.90 4.28
C ALA A 116 -18.13 7.08 4.17
N GLU A 117 -17.85 8.07 3.31
CA GLU A 117 -18.76 9.21 3.11
C GLU A 117 -20.02 8.82 2.31
N ASP A 118 -19.94 7.76 1.49
CA ASP A 118 -21.08 7.27 0.71
C ASP A 118 -21.31 5.75 0.86
N GLY A 119 -20.48 5.05 1.63
CA GLY A 119 -20.59 3.62 1.90
C GLY A 119 -20.27 2.72 0.71
N LYS A 120 -19.53 3.21 -0.30
CA LYS A 120 -19.23 2.49 -1.53
C LYS A 120 -17.75 2.17 -1.68
N THR A 121 -17.47 1.16 -2.51
CA THR A 121 -16.12 0.86 -2.96
C THR A 121 -15.90 1.34 -4.39
N TYR A 122 -14.66 1.76 -4.67
CA TYR A 122 -14.23 2.25 -5.97
C TYR A 122 -12.93 1.57 -6.36
N ALA A 123 -12.73 1.37 -7.65
CA ALA A 123 -11.45 0.91 -8.17
C ALA A 123 -10.35 1.95 -7.91
N VAL A 124 -9.21 1.50 -7.40
CA VAL A 124 -8.06 2.34 -7.09
C VAL A 124 -6.78 1.69 -7.57
N SER A 125 -5.85 2.53 -8.04
CA SER A 125 -4.46 2.14 -8.29
C SER A 125 -3.54 3.14 -7.62
N ILE A 126 -2.49 2.62 -6.95
CA ILE A 126 -1.50 3.45 -6.29
C ILE A 126 -0.09 3.10 -6.78
N TRP A 127 0.79 4.09 -6.87
CA TRP A 127 2.19 3.92 -7.21
C TRP A 127 3.04 5.06 -6.66
N ARG A 128 4.32 4.81 -6.46
CA ARG A 128 5.27 5.87 -6.09
C ARG A 128 5.52 6.74 -7.31
N ASP A 129 5.24 8.03 -7.18
CA ASP A 129 5.57 9.07 -8.16
C ASP A 129 6.73 9.91 -7.62
N GLY A 130 7.89 9.27 -7.60
CA GLY A 130 9.09 9.82 -6.98
C GLY A 130 9.25 9.45 -5.48
N PRO A 131 10.26 10.02 -4.80
CA PRO A 131 10.64 9.59 -3.45
C PRO A 131 9.66 10.02 -2.35
N LYS A 132 8.88 11.08 -2.58
CA LYS A 132 8.03 11.70 -1.55
C LYS A 132 6.55 11.78 -1.91
N ILE A 133 6.15 11.29 -3.08
CA ILE A 133 4.77 11.34 -3.56
C ILE A 133 4.26 9.93 -3.82
N LEU A 134 3.06 9.65 -3.36
CA LEU A 134 2.25 8.50 -3.75
C LEU A 134 1.13 9.01 -4.65
N ALA A 135 1.12 8.58 -5.89
CA ALA A 135 -0.02 8.80 -6.77
C ALA A 135 -1.14 7.82 -6.41
N VAL A 136 -2.33 8.35 -6.21
CA VAL A 136 -3.56 7.59 -5.87
C VAL A 136 -4.60 7.91 -6.94
N LYS A 137 -4.86 6.97 -7.84
CA LYS A 137 -5.83 7.11 -8.92
C LYS A 137 -7.09 6.32 -8.58
N GLY A 138 -8.17 7.04 -8.32
CA GLY A 138 -9.52 6.48 -8.17
C GLY A 138 -10.33 6.61 -9.45
N CYS A 139 -11.17 5.63 -9.74
CA CYS A 139 -12.05 5.66 -10.91
C CYS A 139 -13.51 5.37 -10.53
N LEU A 140 -14.41 6.24 -10.95
CA LEU A 140 -15.86 6.02 -10.88
C LEU A 140 -16.32 5.31 -12.15
N LEU A 141 -16.97 4.16 -12.00
CA LEU A 141 -17.49 3.33 -13.11
C LEU A 141 -16.43 2.99 -14.18
N GLY A 142 -15.15 3.02 -13.82
CA GLY A 142 -14.05 2.76 -14.75
C GLY A 142 -13.80 3.84 -15.82
N LEU A 143 -14.62 4.89 -15.88
CA LEU A 143 -14.58 5.93 -16.92
C LEU A 143 -14.10 7.29 -16.39
N PHE A 144 -14.56 7.70 -15.22
CA PHE A 144 -14.20 8.99 -14.63
C PHE A 144 -13.12 8.79 -13.58
N CYS A 145 -11.89 9.02 -13.95
CA CYS A 145 -10.75 8.83 -13.08
C CYS A 145 -10.14 10.16 -12.65
N ALA A 146 -9.77 10.27 -11.37
CA ALA A 146 -8.97 11.36 -10.84
C ALA A 146 -7.72 10.78 -10.17
N THR A 147 -6.62 11.51 -10.20
CA THR A 147 -5.37 11.15 -9.53
C THR A 147 -5.03 12.24 -8.52
N GLN A 148 -4.73 11.83 -7.30
CA GLN A 148 -4.25 12.67 -6.22
C GLN A 148 -2.78 12.37 -5.93
N GLY A 149 -2.03 13.37 -5.47
CA GLY A 149 -0.67 13.23 -4.98
C GLY A 149 -0.62 13.27 -3.46
N TRP A 150 -0.41 12.13 -2.80
CA TRP A 150 -0.26 12.09 -1.34
C TRP A 150 1.20 12.25 -0.95
N ALA A 151 1.48 13.09 0.05
CA ALA A 151 2.84 13.39 0.48
C ALA A 151 3.33 12.38 1.55
N LEU A 152 4.55 11.86 1.39
CA LEU A 152 5.20 11.03 2.42
C LEU A 152 5.44 11.85 3.68
N VAL A 153 5.02 11.33 4.83
CA VAL A 153 5.28 11.92 6.14
C VAL A 153 6.03 10.93 7.02
N THR A 154 7.01 11.44 7.76
CA THR A 154 7.87 10.65 8.66
C THR A 154 7.77 11.13 10.12
N ASP A 155 7.18 12.30 10.32
CA ASP A 155 6.88 12.84 11.63
C ASP A 155 5.61 12.21 12.23
N GLN A 156 5.48 12.32 13.54
CA GLN A 156 4.26 11.96 14.25
C GLN A 156 3.57 13.23 14.75
N VAL A 157 2.24 13.20 14.74
CA VAL A 157 1.42 14.32 15.22
C VAL A 157 0.50 13.89 16.36
N PRO A 158 0.05 14.81 17.21
CA PRO A 158 -0.91 14.49 18.28
C PRO A 158 -2.16 13.81 17.72
N GLY A 159 -2.61 12.75 18.40
CA GLY A 159 -3.80 11.98 18.01
C GLY A 159 -3.56 10.95 16.89
N GLN A 160 -2.33 10.82 16.39
CA GLN A 160 -2.00 9.80 15.39
C GLN A 160 -1.91 8.41 16.03
N LEU A 161 -2.51 7.40 15.41
CA LEU A 161 -2.38 6.00 15.79
C LEU A 161 -1.01 5.48 15.40
N ILE A 162 -0.16 5.18 16.38
CA ILE A 162 1.22 4.71 16.17
C ILE A 162 1.41 3.22 16.48
N GLY A 163 0.44 2.61 17.15
CA GLY A 163 0.45 1.17 17.46
C GLY A 163 0.41 0.30 16.21
N ALA A 164 0.83 -0.95 16.36
CA ALA A 164 0.73 -1.94 15.30
C ALA A 164 -0.75 -2.21 14.93
N THR A 165 -1.01 -2.50 13.67
CA THR A 165 -2.35 -2.84 13.18
C THR A 165 -2.88 -4.08 13.91
N GLY A 166 -4.11 -3.98 14.43
CA GLY A 166 -4.74 -5.00 15.26
C GLY A 166 -4.31 -5.01 16.74
N ALA A 167 -3.44 -4.07 17.16
CA ALA A 167 -3.04 -3.91 18.55
C ALA A 167 -3.63 -2.62 19.17
N GLY A 168 -3.51 -2.49 20.49
CA GLY A 168 -3.95 -1.29 21.20
C GLY A 168 -3.21 -0.04 20.70
N GLY A 169 -3.95 1.04 20.43
CA GLY A 169 -3.39 2.27 19.88
C GLY A 169 -3.01 2.22 18.39
N GLY A 170 -3.33 1.11 17.72
CA GLY A 170 -3.17 0.94 16.28
C GLY A 170 -4.51 0.90 15.55
N PRO A 171 -4.49 0.90 14.20
CA PRO A 171 -5.69 0.74 13.40
C PRO A 171 -6.23 -0.70 13.46
N LEU A 172 -7.49 -0.84 13.06
CA LEU A 172 -8.21 -2.12 13.07
C LEU A 172 -8.34 -2.64 11.63
N PRO A 173 -7.76 -3.80 11.33
CA PRO A 173 -7.90 -4.41 10.01
C PRO A 173 -9.28 -5.03 9.85
N ASP A 174 -9.79 -5.04 8.63
CA ASP A 174 -10.95 -5.87 8.29
C ASP A 174 -10.53 -7.35 8.30
N PRO A 175 -11.38 -8.26 8.82
CA PRO A 175 -11.01 -9.67 9.02
C PRO A 175 -10.50 -10.38 7.76
N GLU A 176 -11.04 -10.05 6.61
CA GLU A 176 -10.66 -10.61 5.32
C GLU A 176 -9.21 -10.29 4.88
N TRP A 177 -8.59 -9.27 5.48
CA TRP A 177 -7.22 -8.82 5.15
C TRP A 177 -6.21 -9.05 6.27
N THR A 178 -6.65 -9.62 7.40
CA THR A 178 -5.74 -9.98 8.49
C THR A 178 -4.85 -11.15 8.07
N ALA A 179 -3.53 -10.99 8.23
CA ALA A 179 -2.64 -12.14 8.16
C ALA A 179 -3.04 -13.16 9.24
N PRO A 180 -2.94 -14.48 8.98
CA PRO A 180 -3.13 -15.47 10.02
C PRO A 180 -2.21 -15.12 11.19
N ARG A 181 -2.79 -14.97 12.39
CA ARG A 181 -1.98 -14.72 13.59
C ARG A 181 -1.06 -15.93 13.76
N PRO A 182 0.28 -15.75 13.85
CA PRO A 182 1.14 -16.86 14.18
C PRO A 182 0.63 -17.50 15.48
N PRO A 183 0.64 -18.83 15.61
CA PRO A 183 0.19 -19.51 16.82
C PRO A 183 0.92 -18.87 18.00
N SER A 184 0.15 -18.39 18.97
CA SER A 184 0.69 -17.79 20.18
C SER A 184 1.68 -18.76 20.81
N ALA A 185 2.90 -18.31 21.07
CA ALA A 185 3.92 -19.10 21.78
C ALA A 185 3.54 -19.31 23.28
N SER A 186 2.26 -19.33 23.59
CA SER A 186 1.68 -19.61 24.90
C SER A 186 1.51 -21.10 25.05
N GLY A 187 2.59 -21.81 25.40
CA GLY A 187 2.51 -23.24 25.61
C GLY A 187 3.85 -23.93 25.83
N ILE A 188 4.86 -23.22 26.31
CA ILE A 188 5.97 -23.94 26.95
C ILE A 188 5.45 -24.39 28.31
N ALA A 189 4.83 -25.57 28.33
CA ALA A 189 4.53 -26.26 29.57
C ALA A 189 5.83 -26.41 30.35
N LYS A 190 5.90 -25.77 31.52
CA LYS A 190 6.97 -25.90 32.48
C LYS A 190 7.15 -27.40 32.79
N PRO A 191 8.33 -27.98 32.62
CA PRO A 191 8.49 -29.41 32.93
C PRO A 191 8.20 -29.63 34.39
N ALA A 192 7.29 -30.60 34.65
CA ALA A 192 6.97 -31.04 35.98
C ALA A 192 8.22 -31.61 36.65
N VAL A 193 8.68 -30.97 37.70
CA VAL A 193 9.73 -31.49 38.59
C VAL A 193 9.18 -32.75 39.26
N ARG A 194 9.67 -33.89 38.82
CA ARG A 194 9.46 -35.15 39.52
C ARG A 194 10.27 -35.11 40.83
N THR A 195 9.63 -34.86 41.93
CA THR A 195 10.15 -35.15 43.27
C THR A 195 10.25 -36.67 43.43
N ARG A 196 11.49 -37.18 43.48
CA ARG A 196 11.74 -38.54 43.98
C ARG A 196 11.50 -38.53 45.48
N ALA A 197 10.52 -39.27 45.91
CA ALA A 197 10.40 -39.68 47.33
C ALA A 197 11.42 -40.79 47.62
N ASN A 198 12.13 -40.60 48.69
CA ASN A 198 13.08 -41.57 49.28
C ASN A 198 12.29 -42.50 50.21
#